data_67884f538492bb4b3504610a9c2eba12
#
_entry.id   67884f538492bb4b3504610a9c2eba12
#
_cell.length_a   1.000
_cell.length_b   1.000
_cell.length_c   1.000
_cell.angle_alpha   90.00
_cell.angle_beta   90.00
_cell.angle_gamma   90.00
#
_symmetry.space_group_name_H-M   'P 1'
#
loop_
_entity.id
_entity.type
_entity.pdbx_description
1 polymer ?
#
loop_
_entity_poly.entity_id
_entity_poly.type
_entity_poly.pdbx_seq_one_letter_code
_entity_poly.pdbx_strand_id
1 'polypeptide(L)'
;MKKPLYGIRVLDLTNVLAGPYCCHQLVHLGAEVIKVEAPKTGDLARQLGADRSLNRKLMGISFLAQNAGKKSITLNLKSQIGKKLFLQLTETADVLVENFRPGVMRRLGLDFEELKKINPNLIYCAISGFGQSGTSSGQPAYDQIIQGASGLMSITGNKSSSPLRVGFPVADTVGGITAAFAISSALNANPRGAFIDVSMLEALMSSMGWVLSNYLNTGVEPIAYGNENPTSAPSGTFNTCLLYTSPSPRDFQ
;
A
#
# COMPACT_ATOMS: atom_id res chain seq x y z
N MET A 1 -3.81 -5.37 -28.06
CA MET A 1 -4.48 -4.18 -27.49
C MET A 1 -3.50 -3.43 -26.59
N LYS A 2 -3.53 -2.07 -26.58
CA LYS A 2 -2.77 -1.29 -25.60
C LYS A 2 -3.37 -1.49 -24.21
N LYS A 3 -2.53 -1.58 -23.19
CA LYS A 3 -2.99 -1.68 -21.78
C LYS A 3 -3.67 -0.37 -21.34
N PRO A 4 -4.56 -0.38 -20.32
CA PRO A 4 -5.35 0.79 -19.91
C PRO A 4 -4.53 2.04 -19.56
N LEU A 5 -3.37 1.88 -18.93
CA LEU A 5 -2.49 2.99 -18.55
C LEU A 5 -1.28 3.17 -19.49
N TYR A 6 -1.39 2.68 -20.74
CA TYR A 6 -0.35 2.93 -21.73
C TYR A 6 -0.17 4.43 -21.98
N GLY A 7 1.06 4.90 -21.89
CA GLY A 7 1.42 6.32 -22.04
C GLY A 7 1.39 7.13 -20.77
N ILE A 8 0.92 6.57 -19.65
CA ILE A 8 0.98 7.19 -18.32
C ILE A 8 2.35 6.99 -17.71
N ARG A 9 2.97 8.07 -17.22
CA ARG A 9 4.27 8.07 -16.53
C ARG A 9 4.11 8.30 -15.04
N VAL A 10 4.66 7.38 -14.25
CA VAL A 10 4.61 7.40 -12.78
C VAL A 10 6.02 7.56 -12.21
N LEU A 11 6.22 8.55 -11.34
CA LEU A 11 7.41 8.67 -10.50
C LEU A 11 7.15 7.95 -9.16
N ASP A 12 7.95 6.93 -8.90
CA ASP A 12 7.85 6.08 -7.72
C ASP A 12 8.98 6.43 -6.74
N LEU A 13 8.66 7.20 -5.67
CA LEU A 13 9.57 7.54 -4.57
C LEU A 13 9.41 6.62 -3.37
N THR A 14 8.69 5.52 -3.55
CA THR A 14 8.26 4.67 -2.44
C THR A 14 9.34 3.68 -1.99
N ASN A 15 9.16 3.15 -0.78
CA ASN A 15 10.06 2.17 -0.17
C ASN A 15 9.26 1.03 0.46
N VAL A 16 9.89 -0.12 0.62
CA VAL A 16 9.45 -1.33 1.32
C VAL A 16 8.29 -2.02 0.61
N LEU A 17 7.00 -1.71 0.92
CA LEU A 17 5.92 -2.53 0.42
C LEU A 17 4.68 -1.74 -0.07
N ALA A 18 3.97 -0.99 0.75
CA ALA A 18 2.69 -0.38 0.37
C ALA A 18 2.77 0.45 -0.93
N GLY A 19 3.69 1.40 -0.98
CA GLY A 19 3.91 2.22 -2.16
C GLY A 19 4.48 1.45 -3.35
N PRO A 20 5.55 0.62 -3.18
CA PRO A 20 6.05 -0.23 -4.26
C PRO A 20 4.98 -1.16 -4.83
N TYR A 21 4.10 -1.73 -3.99
CA TYR A 21 2.97 -2.54 -4.42
C TYR A 21 1.97 -1.73 -5.25
N CYS A 22 1.60 -0.54 -4.80
CA CYS A 22 0.77 0.39 -5.57
C CYS A 22 1.34 0.62 -6.97
N CYS A 23 2.60 1.05 -7.05
CA CYS A 23 3.27 1.33 -8.33
C CYS A 23 3.39 0.08 -9.20
N HIS A 24 3.55 -1.11 -8.61
CA HIS A 24 3.58 -2.38 -9.33
C HIS A 24 2.21 -2.70 -9.97
N GLN A 25 1.09 -2.41 -9.30
CA GLN A 25 -0.24 -2.54 -9.92
C GLN A 25 -0.37 -1.63 -11.15
N LEU A 26 0.15 -0.39 -11.08
CA LEU A 26 0.14 0.52 -12.22
C LEU A 26 1.00 0.00 -13.39
N VAL A 27 2.14 -0.67 -13.12
CA VAL A 27 2.93 -1.38 -14.16
C VAL A 27 2.08 -2.47 -14.83
N HIS A 28 1.35 -3.27 -14.06
CA HIS A 28 0.47 -4.31 -14.63
C HIS A 28 -0.59 -3.73 -15.55
N LEU A 29 -1.09 -2.54 -15.24
CA LEU A 29 -2.04 -1.80 -16.07
C LEU A 29 -1.38 -1.09 -17.28
N GLY A 30 -0.04 -1.08 -17.37
CA GLY A 30 0.71 -0.59 -18.53
C GLY A 30 1.34 0.77 -18.39
N ALA A 31 1.37 1.36 -17.20
CA ALA A 31 2.09 2.59 -16.93
C ALA A 31 3.61 2.40 -17.04
N GLU A 32 4.31 3.45 -17.47
CA GLU A 32 5.77 3.57 -17.35
C GLU A 32 6.09 4.03 -15.93
N VAL A 33 6.64 3.16 -15.11
CA VAL A 33 7.02 3.50 -13.74
C VAL A 33 8.53 3.68 -13.64
N ILE A 34 8.94 4.86 -13.16
CA ILE A 34 10.34 5.22 -12.91
C ILE A 34 10.52 5.32 -11.39
N LYS A 35 11.18 4.31 -10.82
CA LYS A 35 11.52 4.29 -9.40
C LYS A 35 12.74 5.15 -9.14
N VAL A 36 12.59 6.14 -8.27
CA VAL A 36 13.65 7.07 -7.85
C VAL A 36 14.17 6.66 -6.49
N GLU A 37 15.41 6.23 -6.43
CA GLU A 37 16.02 5.65 -5.24
C GLU A 37 17.17 6.50 -4.70
N ALA A 38 17.46 6.37 -3.40
CA ALA A 38 18.64 6.99 -2.81
C ALA A 38 19.92 6.36 -3.37
N PRO A 39 20.97 7.15 -3.73
CA PRO A 39 22.24 6.58 -4.17
C PRO A 39 22.85 5.64 -3.12
N LYS A 40 23.54 4.59 -3.57
CA LYS A 40 24.23 3.55 -2.78
C LYS A 40 23.31 2.57 -2.05
N THR A 41 22.25 3.02 -1.39
CA THR A 41 21.39 2.17 -0.55
C THR A 41 20.16 1.65 -1.30
N GLY A 42 19.60 2.47 -2.17
CA GLY A 42 18.32 2.16 -2.83
C GLY A 42 17.15 2.05 -1.84
N ASP A 43 16.15 1.29 -2.24
CA ASP A 43 15.02 0.88 -1.41
C ASP A 43 15.49 -0.13 -0.34
N LEU A 44 15.04 0.01 0.89
CA LEU A 44 15.35 -0.91 1.99
C LEU A 44 15.01 -2.37 1.62
N ALA A 45 13.94 -2.60 0.86
CA ALA A 45 13.53 -3.94 0.42
C ALA A 45 14.60 -4.67 -0.41
N ARG A 46 15.57 -3.95 -0.99
CA ARG A 46 16.73 -4.54 -1.70
C ARG A 46 17.59 -5.44 -0.80
N GLN A 47 17.50 -5.22 0.51
CA GLN A 47 18.23 -5.97 1.52
C GLN A 47 17.36 -6.96 2.30
N LEU A 48 16.10 -7.14 1.89
CA LEU A 48 15.11 -7.96 2.58
C LEU A 48 14.70 -9.18 1.74
N GLY A 49 14.55 -10.30 2.42
CA GLY A 49 14.14 -11.57 1.84
C GLY A 49 14.89 -12.76 2.45
N ALA A 50 14.46 -13.97 2.14
CA ALA A 50 15.01 -15.19 2.71
C ALA A 50 16.43 -15.51 2.20
N ASP A 51 16.81 -15.04 1.01
CA ASP A 51 18.13 -15.27 0.41
C ASP A 51 19.12 -14.18 0.82
N ARG A 52 20.00 -14.51 1.76
CA ARG A 52 21.06 -13.61 2.24
C ARG A 52 22.08 -13.22 1.16
N SER A 53 22.29 -14.06 0.14
CA SER A 53 23.21 -13.74 -0.96
C SER A 53 22.64 -12.67 -1.86
N LEU A 54 21.37 -12.78 -2.22
CA LEU A 54 20.65 -11.76 -2.98
C LEU A 54 20.55 -10.44 -2.19
N ASN A 55 20.25 -10.51 -0.89
CA ASN A 55 20.20 -9.32 -0.04
C ASN A 55 21.50 -8.53 -0.05
N ARG A 56 22.67 -9.22 0.05
CA ARG A 56 23.99 -8.58 -0.03
C ARG A 56 24.28 -7.94 -1.41
N LYS A 57 23.64 -8.45 -2.46
CA LYS A 57 23.76 -7.92 -3.84
C LYS A 57 22.71 -6.84 -4.14
N LEU A 58 21.96 -6.39 -3.15
CA LEU A 58 20.83 -5.44 -3.30
C LEU A 58 19.73 -5.93 -4.25
N MET A 59 19.56 -7.25 -4.32
CA MET A 59 18.57 -7.96 -5.12
C MET A 59 17.62 -8.78 -4.24
N GLY A 60 17.29 -8.26 -3.04
CA GLY A 60 16.41 -8.93 -2.09
C GLY A 60 15.09 -9.35 -2.71
N ILE A 61 14.61 -10.55 -2.35
CA ILE A 61 13.38 -11.13 -2.90
C ILE A 61 12.18 -10.21 -2.66
N SER A 62 12.13 -9.54 -1.50
CA SER A 62 11.08 -8.57 -1.18
C SER A 62 11.05 -7.39 -2.16
N PHE A 63 12.23 -6.94 -2.62
CA PHE A 63 12.30 -5.91 -3.66
C PHE A 63 11.84 -6.44 -5.02
N LEU A 64 12.33 -7.61 -5.42
CA LEU A 64 12.00 -8.19 -6.74
C LEU A 64 10.50 -8.41 -6.89
N ALA A 65 9.83 -8.88 -5.85
CA ALA A 65 8.39 -9.14 -5.84
C ALA A 65 7.53 -7.89 -6.10
N GLN A 66 8.00 -6.69 -5.71
CA GLN A 66 7.22 -5.45 -5.77
C GLN A 66 7.69 -4.48 -6.86
N ASN A 67 8.76 -4.80 -7.60
CA ASN A 67 9.37 -3.84 -8.51
C ASN A 67 9.61 -4.38 -9.94
N ALA A 68 9.08 -5.55 -10.25
CA ALA A 68 9.16 -6.11 -11.60
C ALA A 68 8.53 -5.15 -12.63
N GLY A 69 9.22 -4.95 -13.74
CA GLY A 69 8.77 -4.10 -14.84
C GLY A 69 8.95 -2.59 -14.63
N LYS A 70 9.46 -2.15 -13.48
CA LYS A 70 9.82 -0.73 -13.25
C LYS A 70 11.21 -0.43 -13.82
N LYS A 71 11.40 0.81 -14.28
CA LYS A 71 12.73 1.39 -14.48
C LYS A 71 13.23 1.95 -13.15
N SER A 72 14.55 1.94 -12.93
CA SER A 72 15.14 2.51 -11.70
C SER A 72 16.23 3.51 -12.04
N ILE A 73 16.22 4.63 -11.31
CA ILE A 73 17.27 5.64 -11.29
C ILE A 73 17.64 6.00 -9.86
N THR A 74 18.84 6.52 -9.65
CA THR A 74 19.24 7.03 -8.34
C THR A 74 19.40 8.54 -8.36
N LEU A 75 18.76 9.24 -7.42
CA LEU A 75 18.89 10.69 -7.22
C LEU A 75 19.08 11.02 -5.73
N ASN A 76 20.05 11.88 -5.45
CA ASN A 76 20.15 12.47 -4.11
C ASN A 76 19.23 13.70 -4.00
N LEU A 77 18.00 13.49 -3.55
CA LEU A 77 17.00 14.55 -3.39
C LEU A 77 17.36 15.61 -2.33
N LYS A 78 18.44 15.40 -1.55
CA LYS A 78 18.98 16.40 -0.61
C LYS A 78 19.97 17.34 -1.30
N SER A 79 20.51 16.99 -2.46
CA SER A 79 21.40 17.85 -3.24
C SER A 79 20.63 18.73 -4.21
N GLN A 80 21.15 19.93 -4.49
CA GLN A 80 20.55 20.87 -5.43
C GLN A 80 20.44 20.28 -6.84
N ILE A 81 21.47 19.55 -7.29
CA ILE A 81 21.50 18.91 -8.62
C ILE A 81 20.44 17.80 -8.69
N GLY A 82 20.39 16.92 -7.68
CA GLY A 82 19.41 15.84 -7.66
C GLY A 82 17.98 16.35 -7.60
N LYS A 83 17.75 17.41 -6.83
CA LYS A 83 16.46 18.09 -6.76
C LYS A 83 16.07 18.70 -8.11
N LYS A 84 16.99 19.42 -8.77
CA LYS A 84 16.76 20.00 -10.10
C LYS A 84 16.38 18.92 -11.13
N LEU A 85 17.12 17.81 -11.17
CA LEU A 85 16.82 16.70 -12.08
C LEU A 85 15.45 16.06 -11.77
N PHE A 86 15.10 15.94 -10.49
CA PHE A 86 13.79 15.43 -10.10
C PHE A 86 12.65 16.34 -10.55
N LEU A 87 12.81 17.66 -10.42
CA LEU A 87 11.81 18.64 -10.90
C LEU A 87 11.60 18.53 -12.41
N GLN A 88 12.67 18.35 -13.19
CA GLN A 88 12.56 18.10 -14.64
C GLN A 88 11.78 16.82 -14.98
N LEU A 89 11.94 15.76 -14.19
CA LEU A 89 11.13 14.54 -14.35
C LEU A 89 9.66 14.81 -14.04
N THR A 90 9.38 15.64 -13.04
CA THR A 90 8.01 15.99 -12.62
C THR A 90 7.24 16.76 -13.71
N GLU A 91 7.93 17.57 -14.53
CA GLU A 91 7.30 18.31 -15.65
C GLU A 91 6.54 17.39 -16.62
N THR A 92 7.00 16.16 -16.78
CA THR A 92 6.46 15.19 -17.75
C THR A 92 5.78 13.99 -17.10
N ALA A 93 5.63 13.99 -15.79
CA ALA A 93 4.98 12.90 -15.05
C ALA A 93 3.47 13.13 -14.94
N ASP A 94 2.69 12.08 -15.08
CA ASP A 94 1.25 12.10 -14.78
C ASP A 94 0.97 11.87 -13.30
N VAL A 95 1.80 11.03 -12.66
CA VAL A 95 1.60 10.58 -11.28
C VAL A 95 2.92 10.61 -10.53
N LEU A 96 2.87 11.01 -9.26
CA LEU A 96 3.91 10.82 -8.28
C LEU A 96 3.35 10.04 -7.10
N VAL A 97 4.08 9.00 -6.66
CA VAL A 97 3.71 8.21 -5.48
C VAL A 97 4.86 8.24 -4.48
N GLU A 98 4.54 8.54 -3.23
CA GLU A 98 5.50 8.49 -2.12
C GLU A 98 4.89 7.83 -0.90
N ASN A 99 5.72 7.23 -0.04
CA ASN A 99 5.31 6.68 1.25
C ASN A 99 6.29 7.01 2.38
N PHE A 100 6.85 8.22 2.34
CA PHE A 100 7.65 8.74 3.42
C PHE A 100 6.78 9.13 4.63
N ARG A 101 7.43 9.32 5.77
CA ARG A 101 6.73 9.90 6.92
C ARG A 101 6.22 11.30 6.58
N PRO A 102 5.03 11.70 7.06
CA PRO A 102 4.50 13.04 6.86
C PRO A 102 5.54 14.14 7.12
N GLY A 103 5.55 15.15 6.27
CA GLY A 103 6.49 16.26 6.33
C GLY A 103 7.88 16.02 5.72
N VAL A 104 8.25 14.82 5.30
CA VAL A 104 9.54 14.56 4.63
C VAL A 104 9.61 15.29 3.30
N MET A 105 8.60 15.15 2.45
CA MET A 105 8.57 15.81 1.14
C MET A 105 8.55 17.34 1.27
N ARG A 106 7.84 17.88 2.26
CA ARG A 106 7.88 19.33 2.59
C ARG A 106 9.29 19.80 2.96
N ARG A 107 10.00 19.06 3.82
CA ARG A 107 11.41 19.40 4.16
C ARG A 107 12.35 19.32 2.97
N LEU A 108 12.03 18.49 1.98
CA LEU A 108 12.78 18.45 0.72
C LEU A 108 12.37 19.57 -0.24
N GLY A 109 11.27 20.32 0.01
CA GLY A 109 10.70 21.27 -0.93
C GLY A 109 10.15 20.59 -2.18
N LEU A 110 9.57 19.39 -2.01
CA LEU A 110 9.02 18.52 -3.06
C LEU A 110 7.61 18.06 -2.69
N ASP A 111 6.90 18.78 -1.81
CA ASP A 111 5.51 18.47 -1.48
C ASP A 111 4.56 18.86 -2.63
N PHE A 112 3.31 18.48 -2.50
CA PHE A 112 2.30 18.70 -3.53
C PHE A 112 2.21 20.18 -3.95
N GLU A 113 2.22 21.13 -3.01
CA GLU A 113 2.06 22.54 -3.31
C GLU A 113 3.23 23.10 -4.13
N GLU A 114 4.45 22.60 -3.91
CA GLU A 114 5.62 23.00 -4.71
C GLU A 114 5.60 22.34 -6.09
N LEU A 115 5.26 21.03 -6.17
CA LEU A 115 5.25 20.30 -7.45
C LEU A 115 4.09 20.72 -8.35
N LYS A 116 2.95 21.10 -7.79
CA LYS A 116 1.79 21.63 -8.52
C LYS A 116 2.11 22.92 -9.27
N LYS A 117 3.04 23.75 -8.79
CA LYS A 117 3.49 24.95 -9.49
C LYS A 117 4.22 24.62 -10.80
N ILE A 118 4.85 23.43 -10.86
CA ILE A 118 5.63 22.95 -12.01
C ILE A 118 4.73 22.16 -12.95
N ASN A 119 3.91 21.28 -12.40
CA ASN A 119 2.96 20.47 -13.16
C ASN A 119 1.56 20.50 -12.50
N PRO A 120 0.69 21.42 -12.91
CA PRO A 120 -0.65 21.54 -12.35
C PRO A 120 -1.54 20.31 -12.56
N ASN A 121 -1.21 19.43 -13.51
CA ASN A 121 -1.95 18.22 -13.81
C ASN A 121 -1.42 16.98 -13.06
N LEU A 122 -0.38 17.16 -12.24
CA LEU A 122 0.22 16.05 -11.48
C LEU A 122 -0.77 15.47 -10.47
N ILE A 123 -0.97 14.16 -10.51
CA ILE A 123 -1.63 13.41 -9.44
C ILE A 123 -0.56 13.01 -8.44
N TYR A 124 -0.63 13.56 -7.25
CA TYR A 124 0.30 13.30 -6.16
C TYR A 124 -0.36 12.37 -5.13
N CYS A 125 0.17 11.18 -4.94
CA CYS A 125 -0.34 10.20 -3.98
C CYS A 125 0.66 9.99 -2.84
N ALA A 126 0.23 10.31 -1.62
CA ALA A 126 0.96 10.05 -0.38
C ALA A 126 0.32 8.87 0.35
N ILE A 127 1.10 7.84 0.65
CA ILE A 127 0.66 6.66 1.41
C ILE A 127 1.35 6.68 2.76
N SER A 128 0.59 6.67 3.85
CA SER A 128 1.17 6.64 5.20
C SER A 128 0.32 5.80 6.15
N GLY A 129 0.84 5.52 7.34
CA GLY A 129 0.12 4.68 8.31
C GLY A 129 -1.22 5.29 8.73
N PHE A 130 -1.22 6.58 9.06
CA PHE A 130 -2.35 7.29 9.67
C PHE A 130 -2.83 8.50 8.86
N GLY A 131 -2.40 8.67 7.61
CA GLY A 131 -2.69 9.84 6.79
C GLY A 131 -1.72 11.00 7.03
N GLN A 132 -1.85 12.06 6.21
CA GLN A 132 -0.99 13.24 6.26
C GLN A 132 -1.45 14.27 7.32
N SER A 133 -2.64 14.11 7.87
CA SER A 133 -3.25 15.00 8.86
C SER A 133 -3.80 14.22 10.06
N GLY A 134 -4.22 14.96 11.10
CA GLY A 134 -4.76 14.37 12.32
C GLY A 134 -3.71 14.11 13.40
N THR A 135 -4.18 13.73 14.58
CA THR A 135 -3.36 13.61 15.81
C THR A 135 -2.31 12.50 15.73
N SER A 136 -2.54 11.46 14.94
CA SER A 136 -1.65 10.31 14.80
C SER A 136 -0.75 10.37 13.56
N SER A 137 -0.87 11.38 12.70
CA SER A 137 -0.15 11.47 11.41
C SER A 137 1.38 11.39 11.56
N GLY A 138 1.93 11.92 12.65
CA GLY A 138 3.37 11.88 12.94
C GLY A 138 3.89 10.54 13.49
N GLN A 139 3.03 9.61 13.83
CA GLN A 139 3.42 8.34 14.44
C GLN A 139 4.05 7.40 13.40
N PRO A 140 5.14 6.69 13.77
CA PRO A 140 5.70 5.67 12.90
C PRO A 140 4.74 4.48 12.81
N ALA A 141 4.52 3.99 11.60
CA ALA A 141 3.71 2.82 11.37
C ALA A 141 4.34 1.90 10.33
N TYR A 142 4.32 0.63 10.65
CA TYR A 142 4.52 -0.49 9.73
C TYR A 142 3.23 -1.31 9.71
N ASP A 143 3.13 -2.22 8.78
CA ASP A 143 1.97 -3.12 8.61
C ASP A 143 1.41 -3.66 9.92
N GLN A 144 2.27 -4.21 10.79
CA GLN A 144 1.84 -4.82 12.07
C GLN A 144 1.22 -3.81 13.03
N ILE A 145 1.71 -2.57 13.04
CA ILE A 145 1.15 -1.51 13.88
C ILE A 145 -0.26 -1.17 13.39
N ILE A 146 -0.44 -1.09 12.09
CA ILE A 146 -1.75 -0.81 11.48
C ILE A 146 -2.72 -1.99 11.67
N GLN A 147 -2.27 -3.24 11.55
CA GLN A 147 -3.09 -4.40 11.86
C GLN A 147 -3.59 -4.38 13.33
N GLY A 148 -2.73 -4.00 14.27
CA GLY A 148 -3.11 -3.85 15.67
C GLY A 148 -4.07 -2.69 15.90
N ALA A 149 -3.73 -1.49 15.39
CA ALA A 149 -4.51 -0.27 15.57
C ALA A 149 -5.91 -0.35 14.95
N SER A 150 -6.07 -1.08 13.83
CA SER A 150 -7.35 -1.27 13.17
C SER A 150 -8.30 -2.26 13.87
N GLY A 151 -7.80 -3.02 14.85
CA GLY A 151 -8.55 -4.12 15.45
C GLY A 151 -8.55 -5.42 14.65
N LEU A 152 -7.93 -5.49 13.46
CA LEU A 152 -7.88 -6.71 12.65
C LEU A 152 -7.29 -7.90 13.41
N MET A 153 -6.26 -7.65 14.23
CA MET A 153 -5.63 -8.73 14.98
C MET A 153 -6.58 -9.34 16.03
N SER A 154 -7.47 -8.56 16.61
CA SER A 154 -8.42 -9.04 17.63
C SER A 154 -9.48 -9.98 17.07
N ILE A 155 -9.80 -9.87 15.79
CA ILE A 155 -10.78 -10.70 15.08
C ILE A 155 -10.14 -11.84 14.28
N THR A 156 -8.80 -11.89 14.24
CA THR A 156 -8.04 -12.94 13.52
C THR A 156 -7.61 -14.04 14.47
N GLY A 157 -7.86 -15.29 14.08
CA GLY A 157 -7.64 -16.47 14.93
C GLY A 157 -8.95 -17.01 15.51
N ASN A 158 -8.84 -17.71 16.63
CA ASN A 158 -9.99 -18.21 17.38
C ASN A 158 -9.91 -17.75 18.84
N LYS A 159 -10.89 -18.11 19.64
CA LYS A 159 -11.01 -17.70 21.04
C LYS A 159 -9.76 -17.98 21.91
N SER A 160 -8.97 -19.00 21.55
CA SER A 160 -7.76 -19.39 22.30
C SER A 160 -6.47 -18.81 21.71
N SER A 161 -6.45 -18.42 20.43
CA SER A 161 -5.26 -17.96 19.70
C SER A 161 -5.24 -16.48 19.40
N SER A 162 -6.39 -15.79 19.36
CA SER A 162 -6.48 -14.34 19.13
C SER A 162 -5.84 -13.57 20.31
N PRO A 163 -5.19 -12.40 20.07
CA PRO A 163 -5.05 -11.72 18.77
C PRO A 163 -3.90 -12.28 17.90
N LEU A 164 -4.12 -12.41 16.61
CA LEU A 164 -3.11 -12.84 15.65
C LEU A 164 -2.99 -11.84 14.49
N ARG A 165 -1.77 -11.63 14.01
CA ARG A 165 -1.57 -10.93 12.75
C ARG A 165 -1.96 -11.83 11.58
N VAL A 166 -2.39 -11.22 10.49
CA VAL A 166 -2.54 -11.92 9.19
C VAL A 166 -1.16 -12.35 8.67
N GLY A 167 -1.06 -13.50 8.02
CA GLY A 167 0.19 -14.14 7.63
C GLY A 167 1.02 -13.39 6.56
N PHE A 168 0.49 -12.31 5.99
CA PHE A 168 1.19 -11.42 5.05
C PHE A 168 0.93 -9.96 5.43
N PRO A 169 1.67 -8.99 4.86
CA PRO A 169 1.51 -7.56 5.19
C PRO A 169 0.23 -6.99 4.56
N VAL A 170 -0.91 -7.33 5.15
CA VAL A 170 -2.25 -7.02 4.62
C VAL A 170 -2.55 -5.53 4.64
N ALA A 171 -2.09 -4.78 5.66
CA ALA A 171 -2.30 -3.34 5.75
C ALA A 171 -1.55 -2.58 4.63
N ASP A 172 -0.30 -2.95 4.38
CA ASP A 172 0.47 -2.44 3.25
C ASP A 172 -0.19 -2.78 1.91
N THR A 173 -0.66 -4.03 1.75
CA THR A 173 -1.28 -4.51 0.50
C THR A 173 -2.59 -3.79 0.22
N VAL A 174 -3.47 -3.69 1.23
CA VAL A 174 -4.76 -2.99 1.10
C VAL A 174 -4.55 -1.50 0.86
N GLY A 175 -3.64 -0.86 1.63
CA GLY A 175 -3.27 0.54 1.40
C GLY A 175 -2.72 0.77 -0.02
N GLY A 176 -1.85 -0.12 -0.49
CA GLY A 176 -1.27 -0.02 -1.83
C GLY A 176 -2.29 -0.20 -2.96
N ILE A 177 -3.23 -1.16 -2.85
CA ILE A 177 -4.29 -1.33 -3.85
C ILE A 177 -5.30 -0.19 -3.82
N THR A 178 -5.64 0.34 -2.64
CA THR A 178 -6.49 1.52 -2.48
C THR A 178 -5.86 2.73 -3.17
N ALA A 179 -4.56 2.94 -3.00
CA ALA A 179 -3.82 4.00 -3.69
C ALA A 179 -3.85 3.80 -5.21
N ALA A 180 -3.61 2.59 -5.71
CA ALA A 180 -3.65 2.31 -7.14
C ALA A 180 -5.04 2.53 -7.74
N PHE A 181 -6.11 2.18 -7.01
CA PHE A 181 -7.49 2.45 -7.39
C PHE A 181 -7.77 3.96 -7.44
N ALA A 182 -7.39 4.71 -6.40
CA ALA A 182 -7.60 6.15 -6.34
C ALA A 182 -6.84 6.89 -7.45
N ILE A 183 -5.57 6.51 -7.71
CA ILE A 183 -4.77 7.04 -8.82
C ILE A 183 -5.45 6.76 -10.17
N SER A 184 -5.87 5.51 -10.40
CA SER A 184 -6.52 5.11 -11.65
C SER A 184 -7.83 5.87 -11.88
N SER A 185 -8.57 6.16 -10.80
CA SER A 185 -9.77 6.99 -10.85
C SER A 185 -9.44 8.46 -11.16
N ALA A 186 -8.44 9.03 -10.50
CA ALA A 186 -8.03 10.42 -10.70
C ALA A 186 -7.47 10.68 -12.12
N LEU A 187 -6.89 9.68 -12.76
CA LEU A 187 -6.42 9.78 -14.16
C LEU A 187 -7.56 10.00 -15.16
N ASN A 188 -8.80 9.68 -14.80
CA ASN A 188 -10.00 9.92 -15.61
C ASN A 188 -10.63 11.30 -15.36
N ALA A 189 -10.14 12.06 -14.37
CA ALA A 189 -10.66 13.40 -14.10
C ALA A 189 -10.25 14.43 -15.17
N ASN A 190 -11.08 15.45 -15.36
CA ASN A 190 -10.79 16.56 -16.24
C ASN A 190 -11.31 17.88 -15.60
N PRO A 191 -10.44 18.84 -15.24
CA PRO A 191 -8.98 18.78 -15.37
C PRO A 191 -8.35 17.74 -14.43
N ARG A 192 -7.16 17.26 -14.79
CA ARG A 192 -6.32 16.45 -13.91
C ARG A 192 -5.66 17.33 -12.84
N GLY A 193 -4.96 16.70 -11.93
CA GLY A 193 -4.26 17.35 -10.82
C GLY A 193 -5.02 17.13 -9.52
N ALA A 194 -4.45 16.28 -8.65
CA ALA A 194 -5.07 15.92 -7.38
C ALA A 194 -4.00 15.57 -6.33
N PHE A 195 -4.29 15.88 -5.08
CA PHE A 195 -3.60 15.32 -3.93
C PHE A 195 -4.43 14.16 -3.39
N ILE A 196 -3.84 12.98 -3.33
CA ILE A 196 -4.45 11.76 -2.79
C ILE A 196 -3.70 11.41 -1.50
N ASP A 197 -4.39 11.45 -0.38
CA ASP A 197 -3.89 11.03 0.93
C ASP A 197 -4.47 9.66 1.26
N VAL A 198 -3.62 8.63 1.35
CA VAL A 198 -4.03 7.27 1.69
C VAL A 198 -3.50 6.92 3.07
N SER A 199 -4.41 6.80 4.02
CA SER A 199 -4.17 6.22 5.33
C SER A 199 -4.31 4.70 5.25
N MET A 200 -3.24 3.95 5.56
CA MET A 200 -3.31 2.50 5.61
C MET A 200 -4.31 2.01 6.67
N LEU A 201 -4.44 2.75 7.78
CA LEU A 201 -5.43 2.45 8.82
C LEU A 201 -6.86 2.54 8.26
N GLU A 202 -7.21 3.65 7.62
CA GLU A 202 -8.55 3.86 7.07
C GLU A 202 -8.86 2.87 5.95
N ALA A 203 -7.90 2.60 5.07
CA ALA A 203 -8.04 1.61 4.00
C ALA A 203 -8.32 0.21 4.58
N LEU A 204 -7.60 -0.19 5.63
CA LEU A 204 -7.80 -1.48 6.28
C LEU A 204 -9.13 -1.55 7.03
N MET A 205 -9.50 -0.50 7.78
CA MET A 205 -10.79 -0.41 8.46
C MET A 205 -11.96 -0.46 7.46
N SER A 206 -11.86 0.22 6.34
CA SER A 206 -12.84 0.14 5.25
C SER A 206 -13.03 -1.28 4.73
N SER A 207 -11.96 -2.07 4.67
CA SER A 207 -12.01 -3.49 4.26
C SER A 207 -12.74 -4.38 5.28
N MET A 208 -12.81 -3.99 6.54
CA MET A 208 -13.54 -4.69 7.61
C MET A 208 -15.01 -4.22 7.73
N GLY A 209 -15.55 -3.58 6.71
CA GLY A 209 -16.79 -2.79 6.71
C GLY A 209 -17.94 -3.32 7.55
N TRP A 210 -18.39 -4.58 7.33
CA TRP A 210 -19.53 -5.12 8.11
C TRP A 210 -19.17 -5.40 9.58
N VAL A 211 -17.94 -5.78 9.90
CA VAL A 211 -17.49 -6.00 11.29
C VAL A 211 -17.51 -4.67 12.05
N LEU A 212 -16.92 -3.63 11.45
CA LEU A 212 -16.89 -2.29 12.01
C LEU A 212 -18.31 -1.71 12.12
N SER A 213 -19.16 -1.88 11.11
CA SER A 213 -20.54 -1.42 11.13
C SER A 213 -21.35 -2.08 12.24
N ASN A 214 -21.18 -3.38 12.47
CA ASN A 214 -21.84 -4.08 13.58
C ASN A 214 -21.43 -3.48 14.92
N TYR A 215 -20.13 -3.30 15.15
CA TYR A 215 -19.64 -2.70 16.39
C TYR A 215 -20.20 -1.28 16.61
N LEU A 216 -20.15 -0.43 15.61
CA LEU A 216 -20.61 0.96 15.70
C LEU A 216 -22.12 1.07 15.96
N ASN A 217 -22.92 0.13 15.49
CA ASN A 217 -24.37 0.15 15.68
C ASN A 217 -24.83 -0.53 16.97
N THR A 218 -24.08 -1.52 17.47
CA THR A 218 -24.53 -2.34 18.61
C THR A 218 -23.71 -2.11 19.88
N GLY A 219 -22.49 -1.57 19.76
CA GLY A 219 -21.52 -1.51 20.85
C GLY A 219 -20.94 -2.87 21.27
N VAL A 220 -21.31 -3.96 20.58
CA VAL A 220 -20.82 -5.31 20.88
C VAL A 220 -19.48 -5.51 20.23
N GLU A 221 -18.44 -5.78 21.04
CA GLU A 221 -17.10 -6.03 20.55
C GLU A 221 -17.05 -7.31 19.70
N PRO A 222 -16.47 -7.24 18.49
CA PRO A 222 -16.30 -8.41 17.64
C PRO A 222 -15.25 -9.36 18.27
N ILE A 223 -15.47 -10.65 18.13
CA ILE A 223 -14.57 -11.70 18.61
C ILE A 223 -14.00 -12.50 17.44
N ALA A 224 -12.91 -13.21 17.69
CA ALA A 224 -12.30 -14.11 16.71
C ALA A 224 -13.06 -15.44 16.66
N TYR A 225 -13.68 -15.74 15.52
CA TYR A 225 -14.50 -16.93 15.30
C TYR A 225 -13.73 -18.11 14.67
N GLY A 226 -12.44 -17.96 14.40
CA GLY A 226 -11.68 -18.96 13.65
C GLY A 226 -12.18 -19.07 12.21
N ASN A 227 -12.62 -20.26 11.85
CA ASN A 227 -13.18 -20.53 10.50
C ASN A 227 -14.72 -20.50 10.47
N GLU A 228 -15.36 -20.12 11.55
CA GLU A 228 -16.82 -20.03 11.63
C GLU A 228 -17.33 -18.66 11.16
N ASN A 229 -18.56 -18.60 10.65
CA ASN A 229 -19.23 -17.36 10.31
C ASN A 229 -20.23 -17.00 11.40
N PRO A 230 -20.11 -15.82 12.03
CA PRO A 230 -21.00 -15.42 13.13
C PRO A 230 -22.44 -15.14 12.69
N THR A 231 -22.69 -14.95 11.39
CA THR A 231 -24.00 -14.51 10.88
C THR A 231 -24.77 -15.62 10.18
N SER A 232 -24.18 -16.79 9.98
CA SER A 232 -24.85 -17.89 9.29
C SER A 232 -24.34 -19.26 9.72
N ALA A 233 -25.25 -20.20 9.93
CA ALA A 233 -24.97 -21.59 10.27
C ALA A 233 -25.77 -22.54 9.35
N PRO A 234 -25.21 -23.67 8.94
CA PRO A 234 -23.82 -24.08 9.14
C PRO A 234 -22.90 -23.34 8.15
N SER A 235 -21.78 -22.78 8.63
CA SER A 235 -20.76 -22.14 7.81
C SER A 235 -19.42 -22.25 8.56
N GLY A 236 -18.40 -22.83 7.92
CA GLY A 236 -17.12 -23.10 8.55
C GLY A 236 -16.34 -24.17 7.81
N THR A 237 -15.26 -24.63 8.42
CA THR A 237 -14.48 -25.77 7.92
C THR A 237 -14.78 -27.02 8.74
N PHE A 238 -15.03 -28.13 8.07
CA PHE A 238 -15.39 -29.39 8.71
C PHE A 238 -14.36 -30.47 8.37
N ASN A 239 -13.93 -31.24 9.36
CA ASN A 239 -13.04 -32.36 9.14
C ASN A 239 -13.81 -33.50 8.50
N THR A 240 -13.29 -34.04 7.39
CA THR A 240 -13.78 -35.28 6.81
C THR A 240 -13.12 -36.50 7.49
N CYS A 241 -13.65 -37.69 7.24
CA CYS A 241 -13.06 -38.96 7.76
C CYS A 241 -11.62 -39.21 7.27
N LEU A 242 -11.17 -38.51 6.20
CA LEU A 242 -9.81 -38.57 5.68
C LEU A 242 -8.93 -37.42 6.18
N LEU A 243 -9.38 -36.68 7.19
CA LEU A 243 -8.71 -35.50 7.76
C LEU A 243 -8.54 -34.33 6.79
N TYR A 244 -9.22 -34.32 5.65
CA TYR A 244 -9.32 -33.16 4.77
C TYR A 244 -10.44 -32.23 5.25
N THR A 245 -10.26 -30.94 5.05
CA THR A 245 -11.35 -29.98 5.27
C THR A 245 -12.29 -30.00 4.07
N SER A 246 -13.61 -29.97 4.30
CA SER A 246 -14.60 -29.80 3.25
C SER A 246 -15.18 -28.39 3.27
N PRO A 247 -15.62 -27.86 2.12
CA PRO A 247 -16.40 -26.64 2.07
C PRO A 247 -17.70 -26.79 2.88
N SER A 248 -18.29 -25.65 3.25
CA SER A 248 -19.57 -25.62 3.96
C SER A 248 -20.65 -26.35 3.15
N PRO A 249 -21.59 -27.07 3.83
CA PRO A 249 -22.74 -27.70 3.13
C PRO A 249 -23.55 -26.71 2.27
N ARG A 250 -23.44 -25.41 2.49
CA ARG A 250 -24.05 -24.37 1.65
C ARG A 250 -23.48 -24.28 0.23
N ASP A 251 -22.25 -24.70 0.03
CA ASP A 251 -21.59 -24.61 -1.29
C ASP A 251 -22.15 -25.65 -2.29
N PHE A 252 -23.05 -26.50 -1.84
CA PHE A 252 -23.71 -27.55 -2.65
C PHE A 252 -25.21 -27.31 -2.86
N GLN A 253 -25.72 -26.13 -2.47
CA GLN A 253 -27.09 -25.69 -2.78
C GLN A 253 -27.08 -24.61 -3.86
#